data_f6f47027c4c412a66abfba1414997f1c
#
_entry.id   f6f47027c4c412a66abfba1414997f1c
#
_cell.length_a   1.000
_cell.length_b   1.000
_cell.length_c   1.000
_cell.angle_alpha   90.00
_cell.angle_beta   90.00
_cell.angle_gamma   90.00
#
_symmetry.space_group_name_H-M   'P 1'
#
loop_
_entity.id
_entity.type
_entity.pdbx_description
1 polymer ?
#
loop_
_entity_poly.entity_id
_entity_poly.type
_entity_poly.pdbx_seq_one_letter_code
_entity_poly.pdbx_strand_id
1 'polypeptide(L)'
;MAFLEFKNLRIAGVSAGVPKHVFSNLEMKNISSDYDAAAFVETTGVKERRIDDRFTTSDLCVAAAEKLLTDLGWNKSEVGGGIFVSQTTDYYLPATACIVQDRLGLPKECYAEDIVLGCSGWVYGLSTLAGLMAGGGIKKALLMAGDAKRHIETNDPLFGHAGTVTAIEYAEGETGFKCHYGTDGSGYDAIIIPDGGCRNVVNAKCFEPELVD
;
A
#
# COMPACT_ATOMS: atom_id res chain seq x y z
N MET A 1 -6.33 22.73 -12.27
CA MET A 1 -5.71 21.45 -12.62
C MET A 1 -4.45 21.29 -11.77
N ALA A 2 -4.35 20.22 -10.99
CA ALA A 2 -3.16 19.94 -10.19
C ALA A 2 -2.15 19.18 -11.07
N PHE A 3 -1.27 19.93 -11.73
CA PHE A 3 -0.16 19.41 -12.51
C PHE A 3 1.14 19.68 -11.77
N LEU A 4 1.93 18.62 -11.56
CA LEU A 4 3.22 18.70 -10.88
C LEU A 4 4.31 18.14 -11.81
N GLU A 5 5.47 18.78 -11.80
CA GLU A 5 6.66 18.29 -12.49
C GLU A 5 7.85 18.33 -11.52
N PHE A 6 8.51 17.20 -11.39
CA PHE A 6 9.70 17.02 -10.57
C PHE A 6 10.85 16.56 -11.44
N LYS A 7 12.01 17.19 -11.35
CA LYS A 7 13.21 16.86 -12.13
C LYS A 7 14.30 16.28 -11.23
N ASN A 8 15.28 15.65 -11.86
CA ASN A 8 16.45 15.08 -11.18
C ASN A 8 16.07 13.96 -10.18
N LEU A 9 15.03 13.22 -10.46
CA LEU A 9 14.58 12.10 -9.65
C LEU A 9 14.39 10.86 -10.53
N ARG A 10 14.71 9.69 -9.97
CA ARG A 10 14.43 8.42 -10.63
C ARG A 10 13.97 7.35 -9.64
N ILE A 11 13.30 6.34 -10.15
CA ILE A 11 13.09 5.09 -9.43
C ILE A 11 14.37 4.27 -9.54
N ALA A 12 15.04 4.04 -8.41
CA ALA A 12 16.26 3.25 -8.34
C ALA A 12 15.97 1.75 -8.35
N GLY A 13 14.83 1.34 -7.83
CA GLY A 13 14.41 -0.05 -7.82
C GLY A 13 13.05 -0.26 -7.16
N VAL A 14 12.50 -1.45 -7.35
CA VAL A 14 11.22 -1.87 -6.75
C VAL A 14 11.38 -3.29 -6.22
N SER A 15 10.79 -3.55 -5.06
CA SER A 15 10.70 -4.88 -4.45
C SER A 15 9.29 -5.13 -3.92
N ALA A 16 8.92 -6.41 -3.76
CA ALA A 16 7.64 -6.80 -3.19
C ALA A 16 7.80 -7.93 -2.19
N GLY A 17 7.10 -7.82 -1.06
CA GLY A 17 6.89 -8.87 -0.09
C GLY A 17 5.47 -9.43 -0.24
N VAL A 18 5.35 -10.75 -0.35
CA VAL A 18 4.08 -11.45 -0.44
C VAL A 18 4.11 -12.72 0.41
N PRO A 19 2.99 -13.17 0.99
CA PRO A 19 2.92 -14.45 1.68
C PRO A 19 3.28 -15.63 0.77
N LYS A 20 3.78 -16.71 1.37
CA LYS A 20 4.09 -17.94 0.61
C LYS A 20 2.84 -18.73 0.21
N HIS A 21 1.80 -18.65 1.02
CA HIS A 21 0.57 -19.40 0.80
C HIS A 21 -0.17 -18.86 -0.42
N VAL A 22 -0.54 -19.76 -1.33
CA VAL A 22 -1.23 -19.45 -2.59
C VAL A 22 -2.62 -20.05 -2.54
N PHE A 23 -3.61 -19.25 -2.88
CA PHE A 23 -5.00 -19.67 -3.07
C PHE A 23 -5.36 -19.58 -4.54
N SER A 24 -5.81 -20.68 -5.11
CA SER A 24 -6.31 -20.72 -6.49
C SER A 24 -7.76 -20.23 -6.54
N ASN A 25 -8.04 -19.24 -7.37
CA ASN A 25 -9.42 -18.79 -7.58
C ASN A 25 -10.27 -19.81 -8.36
N LEU A 26 -9.64 -20.69 -9.14
CA LEU A 26 -10.34 -21.78 -9.82
C LEU A 26 -10.83 -22.89 -8.87
N GLU A 27 -10.21 -22.98 -7.68
CA GLU A 27 -10.56 -23.97 -6.65
C GLU A 27 -11.48 -23.40 -5.57
N MET A 28 -11.84 -22.11 -5.67
CA MET A 28 -12.72 -21.47 -4.69
C MET A 28 -14.11 -22.08 -4.72
N LYS A 29 -14.59 -22.43 -3.53
CA LYS A 29 -15.92 -22.96 -3.29
C LYS A 29 -16.68 -22.03 -2.35
N ASN A 30 -17.99 -21.89 -2.55
CA ASN A 30 -18.89 -21.18 -1.63
C ASN A 30 -18.81 -19.65 -1.61
N ILE A 31 -18.56 -19.01 -2.74
CA ILE A 31 -18.71 -17.53 -2.83
C ILE A 31 -20.20 -17.17 -2.99
N SER A 32 -20.86 -17.76 -3.96
CA SER A 32 -22.32 -17.73 -4.19
C SER A 32 -22.69 -18.83 -5.14
N SER A 33 -24.00 -19.17 -5.24
CA SER A 33 -24.50 -20.15 -6.21
C SER A 33 -24.19 -19.76 -7.67
N ASP A 34 -24.01 -18.46 -7.92
CA ASP A 34 -23.88 -17.90 -9.26
C ASP A 34 -22.42 -17.52 -9.60
N TYR A 35 -21.46 -17.85 -8.71
CA TYR A 35 -20.05 -17.56 -8.95
C TYR A 35 -19.43 -18.56 -9.94
N ASP A 36 -19.07 -18.06 -11.12
CA ASP A 36 -18.28 -18.77 -12.11
C ASP A 36 -16.80 -18.39 -12.00
N ALA A 37 -16.02 -19.28 -11.41
CA ALA A 37 -14.58 -19.07 -11.19
C ALA A 37 -13.80 -18.91 -12.50
N ALA A 38 -14.19 -19.62 -13.56
CA ALA A 38 -13.52 -19.57 -14.86
C ALA A 38 -13.78 -18.21 -15.53
N ALA A 39 -15.05 -17.78 -15.56
CA ALA A 39 -15.43 -16.46 -16.10
C ALA A 39 -14.79 -15.31 -15.31
N PHE A 40 -14.71 -15.45 -13.97
CA PHE A 40 -14.02 -14.44 -13.13
C PHE A 40 -12.53 -14.33 -13.51
N VAL A 41 -11.83 -15.46 -13.61
CA VAL A 41 -10.40 -15.48 -13.97
C VAL A 41 -10.18 -14.95 -15.38
N GLU A 42 -11.04 -15.29 -16.34
CA GLU A 42 -10.98 -14.76 -17.71
C GLU A 42 -11.14 -13.24 -17.73
N THR A 43 -12.11 -12.71 -16.96
CA THR A 43 -12.42 -11.27 -16.93
C THR A 43 -11.35 -10.45 -16.19
N THR A 44 -10.87 -10.94 -15.03
CA THR A 44 -9.98 -10.18 -14.15
C THR A 44 -8.51 -10.49 -14.33
N GLY A 45 -8.17 -11.67 -14.88
CA GLY A 45 -6.81 -12.21 -14.93
C GLY A 45 -6.28 -12.74 -13.59
N VAL A 46 -7.04 -12.63 -12.50
CA VAL A 46 -6.60 -13.05 -11.17
C VAL A 46 -6.81 -14.54 -10.99
N LYS A 47 -5.79 -15.33 -11.29
CA LYS A 47 -5.79 -16.79 -11.15
C LYS A 47 -5.52 -17.26 -9.73
N GLU A 48 -4.59 -16.56 -9.06
CA GLU A 48 -4.08 -16.94 -7.75
C GLU A 48 -3.94 -15.68 -6.88
N ARG A 49 -4.15 -15.88 -5.58
CA ARG A 49 -3.93 -14.84 -4.55
C ARG A 49 -3.02 -15.39 -3.47
N ARG A 50 -2.23 -14.50 -2.86
CA ARG A 50 -1.39 -14.84 -1.72
C ARG A 50 -2.01 -14.21 -0.48
N ILE A 51 -2.33 -15.03 0.50
CA ILE A 51 -3.02 -14.62 1.72
C ILE A 51 -2.40 -15.34 2.91
N ASP A 52 -2.12 -14.59 3.98
CA ASP A 52 -1.69 -15.13 5.26
C ASP A 52 -1.94 -14.09 6.35
N ASP A 53 -2.89 -14.34 7.24
CA ASP A 53 -3.32 -13.42 8.29
C ASP A 53 -2.27 -13.20 9.40
N ARG A 54 -1.15 -13.92 9.36
CA ARG A 54 -0.02 -13.72 10.29
C ARG A 54 0.79 -12.47 9.99
N PHE A 55 0.68 -11.92 8.78
CA PHE A 55 1.44 -10.77 8.34
C PHE A 55 0.56 -9.54 8.17
N THR A 56 1.06 -8.40 8.63
CA THR A 56 0.51 -7.08 8.32
C THR A 56 1.13 -6.53 7.04
N THR A 57 0.56 -5.45 6.53
CA THR A 57 1.16 -4.73 5.39
C THR A 57 2.57 -4.25 5.69
N SER A 58 2.79 -3.75 6.91
CA SER A 58 4.11 -3.28 7.34
C SER A 58 5.15 -4.42 7.40
N ASP A 59 4.75 -5.64 7.80
CA ASP A 59 5.64 -6.80 7.80
C ASP A 59 6.15 -7.11 6.39
N LEU A 60 5.23 -7.11 5.43
CA LEU A 60 5.56 -7.37 4.03
C LEU A 60 6.42 -6.26 3.43
N CYS A 61 6.12 -4.98 3.76
CA CYS A 61 6.91 -3.84 3.33
C CYS A 61 8.33 -3.86 3.93
N VAL A 62 8.47 -4.18 5.22
CA VAL A 62 9.80 -4.28 5.86
C VAL A 62 10.64 -5.36 5.19
N ALA A 63 10.09 -6.54 4.94
CA ALA A 63 10.79 -7.61 4.24
C ALA A 63 11.23 -7.20 2.82
N ALA A 64 10.34 -6.51 2.08
CA ALA A 64 10.64 -5.98 0.75
C ALA A 64 11.72 -4.89 0.79
N ALA A 65 11.67 -3.99 1.79
CA ALA A 65 12.64 -2.91 1.95
C ALA A 65 14.04 -3.43 2.28
N GLU A 66 14.17 -4.39 3.20
CA GLU A 66 15.46 -5.01 3.55
C GLU A 66 16.13 -5.63 2.31
N LYS A 67 15.33 -6.36 1.51
CA LYS A 67 15.83 -6.91 0.27
C LYS A 67 16.26 -5.82 -0.71
N LEU A 68 15.42 -4.81 -0.93
CA LEU A 68 15.68 -3.75 -1.89
C LEU A 68 16.93 -2.93 -1.52
N LEU A 69 17.08 -2.57 -0.24
CA LEU A 69 18.26 -1.85 0.26
C LEU A 69 19.54 -2.66 0.03
N THR A 70 19.48 -3.97 0.27
CA THR A 70 20.59 -4.89 -0.01
C THR A 70 20.93 -4.96 -1.49
N ASP A 71 19.93 -5.15 -2.36
CA ASP A 71 20.10 -5.26 -3.81
C ASP A 71 20.69 -3.99 -4.43
N LEU A 72 20.30 -2.81 -3.90
CA LEU A 72 20.81 -1.51 -4.34
C LEU A 72 22.16 -1.12 -3.69
N GLY A 73 22.60 -1.85 -2.68
CA GLY A 73 23.77 -1.48 -1.89
C GLY A 73 23.61 -0.15 -1.14
N TRP A 74 22.36 0.20 -0.78
CA TRP A 74 22.09 1.43 -0.05
C TRP A 74 22.36 1.25 1.44
N ASN A 75 23.10 2.19 2.02
CA ASN A 75 23.21 2.27 3.47
C ASN A 75 21.92 2.86 4.05
N LYS A 76 21.37 2.21 5.06
CA LYS A 76 20.16 2.69 5.75
C LYS A 76 20.29 4.13 6.29
N SER A 77 21.49 4.54 6.68
CA SER A 77 21.79 5.90 7.13
C SER A 77 21.63 6.98 6.05
N GLU A 78 21.55 6.61 4.77
CA GLU A 78 21.36 7.53 3.65
C GLU A 78 19.88 7.75 3.29
N VAL A 79 18.98 6.94 3.85
CA VAL A 79 17.53 7.02 3.60
C VAL A 79 16.96 8.13 4.47
N GLY A 80 16.65 9.25 3.84
CA GLY A 80 16.15 10.46 4.52
C GLY A 80 14.62 10.58 4.53
N GLY A 81 13.88 9.70 3.85
CA GLY A 81 12.42 9.74 3.82
C GLY A 81 11.77 8.39 3.60
N GLY A 82 10.63 8.18 4.24
CA GLY A 82 9.77 7.02 4.08
C GLY A 82 8.29 7.41 4.12
N ILE A 83 7.53 7.02 3.12
CA ILE A 83 6.07 7.13 3.12
C ILE A 83 5.47 5.74 3.07
N PHE A 84 4.49 5.50 3.95
CA PHE A 84 3.71 4.27 4.00
C PHE A 84 2.29 4.55 3.51
N VAL A 85 1.94 3.93 2.40
CA VAL A 85 0.64 4.07 1.74
C VAL A 85 -0.17 2.80 1.93
N SER A 86 -1.22 2.87 2.73
CA SER A 86 -2.08 1.70 2.98
C SER A 86 -3.43 2.12 3.54
N GLN A 87 -4.47 1.31 3.26
CA GLN A 87 -5.75 1.37 3.97
C GLN A 87 -5.79 0.40 5.16
N THR A 88 -4.72 -0.41 5.34
CA THR A 88 -4.55 -1.40 6.42
C THR A 88 -3.32 -1.08 7.26
N THR A 89 -3.35 0.08 7.92
CA THR A 89 -2.34 0.52 8.87
C THR A 89 -2.29 -0.40 10.10
N ASP A 90 -1.12 -0.51 10.76
CA ASP A 90 -0.96 -1.37 11.94
C ASP A 90 -1.87 -0.91 13.09
N TYR A 91 -1.97 0.41 13.28
CA TYR A 91 -2.77 1.05 14.33
C TYR A 91 -3.35 2.38 13.81
N TYR A 92 -4.39 2.90 14.46
CA TYR A 92 -4.81 4.29 14.28
C TYR A 92 -3.76 5.29 14.77
N LEU A 93 -3.01 4.92 15.81
CA LEU A 93 -1.94 5.67 16.42
C LEU A 93 -0.97 4.68 17.09
N PRO A 94 0.34 4.79 16.91
CA PRO A 94 1.06 5.76 16.05
C PRO A 94 0.92 5.47 14.56
N ALA A 95 1.43 6.39 13.72
CA ALA A 95 1.56 6.17 12.28
C ALA A 95 2.46 4.95 12.01
N THR A 96 2.06 4.12 11.05
CA THR A 96 2.79 2.90 10.69
C THR A 96 4.17 3.21 10.12
N ALA A 97 4.31 4.31 9.39
CA ALA A 97 5.60 4.75 8.85
C ALA A 97 6.67 4.95 9.96
N CYS A 98 6.26 5.44 11.14
CA CYS A 98 7.16 5.58 12.29
C CYS A 98 7.63 4.22 12.82
N ILE A 99 6.72 3.23 12.86
CA ILE A 99 7.06 1.86 13.27
C ILE A 99 8.02 1.23 12.26
N VAL A 100 7.75 1.40 10.98
CA VAL A 100 8.60 0.87 9.90
C VAL A 100 9.96 1.53 9.89
N GLN A 101 10.05 2.85 10.16
CA GLN A 101 11.32 3.57 10.28
C GLN A 101 12.22 2.91 11.34
N ASP A 102 11.70 2.64 12.53
CA ASP A 102 12.43 1.98 13.61
C ASP A 102 12.80 0.54 13.26
N ARG A 103 11.86 -0.25 12.75
CA ARG A 103 12.06 -1.65 12.37
C ARG A 103 13.15 -1.82 11.30
N LEU A 104 13.25 -0.89 10.36
CA LEU A 104 14.29 -0.86 9.33
C LEU A 104 15.62 -0.31 9.87
N GLY A 105 15.64 0.33 11.04
CA GLY A 105 16.81 1.01 11.58
C GLY A 105 17.23 2.21 10.75
N LEU A 106 16.26 2.95 10.18
CA LEU A 106 16.53 4.21 9.48
C LEU A 106 16.86 5.32 10.48
N PRO A 107 17.56 6.40 10.06
CA PRO A 107 17.91 7.53 10.93
C PRO A 107 16.68 8.11 11.64
N LYS A 108 16.86 8.64 12.84
CA LYS A 108 15.79 9.34 13.57
C LYS A 108 15.39 10.65 12.89
N GLU A 109 16.26 11.21 12.10
CA GLU A 109 16.04 12.41 11.28
C GLU A 109 15.30 12.07 9.97
N CYS A 110 15.00 10.80 9.71
CA CYS A 110 14.23 10.37 8.55
C CYS A 110 12.79 10.91 8.63
N TYR A 111 12.32 11.53 7.56
CA TYR A 111 10.90 11.88 7.42
C TYR A 111 10.06 10.60 7.34
N ALA A 112 8.98 10.52 8.12
CA ALA A 112 8.09 9.36 8.13
C ALA A 112 6.61 9.80 8.19
N GLU A 113 5.79 9.32 7.25
CA GLU A 113 4.37 9.69 7.12
C GLU A 113 3.54 8.52 6.57
N ASP A 114 2.30 8.41 7.06
CA ASP A 114 1.28 7.53 6.46
C ASP A 114 0.39 8.32 5.50
N ILE A 115 0.07 7.71 4.36
CA ILE A 115 -0.97 8.17 3.44
C ILE A 115 -2.06 7.10 3.37
N VAL A 116 -3.25 7.44 3.87
CA VAL A 116 -4.40 6.52 3.87
C VAL A 116 -5.16 6.68 2.55
N LEU A 117 -4.65 6.04 1.51
CA LEU A 117 -5.27 5.98 0.19
C LEU A 117 -5.17 4.55 -0.36
N GLY A 118 -6.19 4.16 -1.13
CA GLY A 118 -6.22 2.87 -1.83
C GLY A 118 -5.57 2.92 -3.22
N CYS A 119 -6.35 2.65 -4.26
CA CYS A 119 -5.90 2.38 -5.63
C CYS A 119 -4.94 3.42 -6.24
N SER A 120 -5.14 4.72 -5.97
CA SER A 120 -4.28 5.83 -6.44
C SER A 120 -3.14 6.17 -5.47
N GLY A 121 -3.08 5.54 -4.31
CA GLY A 121 -2.20 5.91 -3.20
C GLY A 121 -0.72 5.92 -3.57
N TRP A 122 -0.27 4.93 -4.35
CA TRP A 122 1.13 4.88 -4.80
C TRP A 122 1.54 6.14 -5.59
N VAL A 123 0.67 6.61 -6.49
CA VAL A 123 0.94 7.82 -7.30
C VAL A 123 0.98 9.07 -6.42
N TYR A 124 0.09 9.18 -5.44
CA TYR A 124 0.10 10.28 -4.47
C TYR A 124 1.35 10.22 -3.59
N GLY A 125 1.71 9.06 -3.07
CA GLY A 125 2.93 8.87 -2.29
C GLY A 125 4.20 9.20 -3.08
N LEU A 126 4.26 8.81 -4.36
CA LEU A 126 5.38 9.14 -5.25
C LEU A 126 5.54 10.67 -5.39
N SER A 127 4.46 11.39 -5.64
CA SER A 127 4.52 12.85 -5.79
C SER A 127 4.83 13.58 -4.48
N THR A 128 4.33 13.07 -3.35
CA THR A 128 4.65 13.63 -2.04
C THR A 128 6.14 13.50 -1.74
N LEU A 129 6.72 12.29 -1.92
CA LEU A 129 8.18 12.09 -1.77
C LEU A 129 8.97 12.93 -2.76
N ALA A 130 8.54 12.99 -4.02
CA ALA A 130 9.20 13.81 -5.03
C ALA A 130 9.21 15.30 -4.64
N GLY A 131 8.12 15.80 -4.05
CA GLY A 131 8.02 17.17 -3.53
C GLY A 131 8.97 17.43 -2.37
N LEU A 132 9.07 16.51 -1.42
CA LEU A 132 10.00 16.57 -0.29
C LEU A 132 11.46 16.52 -0.77
N MET A 133 11.77 15.66 -1.74
CA MET A 133 13.11 15.52 -2.32
C MET A 133 13.51 16.74 -3.17
N ALA A 134 12.57 17.40 -3.83
CA ALA A 134 12.81 18.62 -4.61
C ALA A 134 13.33 19.78 -3.73
N GLY A 135 13.01 19.78 -2.43
CA GLY A 135 13.60 20.69 -1.44
C GLY A 135 15.10 20.51 -1.17
N GLY A 136 15.69 19.42 -1.67
CA GLY A 136 17.13 19.16 -1.69
C GLY A 136 17.73 18.49 -0.46
N GLY A 137 16.99 18.37 0.64
CA GLY A 137 17.47 17.73 1.88
C GLY A 137 17.49 16.21 1.82
N ILE A 138 16.53 15.60 1.13
CA ILE A 138 16.39 14.15 1.00
C ILE A 138 16.92 13.70 -0.36
N LYS A 139 17.91 12.80 -0.36
CA LYS A 139 18.52 12.26 -1.59
C LYS A 139 18.08 10.84 -1.91
N LYS A 140 17.72 10.06 -0.91
CA LYS A 140 17.21 8.68 -1.02
C LYS A 140 15.98 8.53 -0.17
N ALA A 141 14.93 7.94 -0.71
CA ALA A 141 13.66 7.74 -0.02
C ALA A 141 13.00 6.42 -0.41
N LEU A 142 12.14 5.90 0.46
CA LEU A 142 11.36 4.68 0.25
C LEU A 142 9.86 5.02 0.22
N LEU A 143 9.19 4.63 -0.85
CA LEU A 143 7.74 4.61 -0.93
C LEU A 143 7.27 3.17 -0.73
N MET A 144 6.59 2.92 0.36
CA MET A 144 6.01 1.65 0.72
C MET A 144 4.52 1.69 0.41
N ALA A 145 3.99 0.69 -0.28
CA ALA A 145 2.58 0.65 -0.63
C ALA A 145 2.05 -0.77 -0.65
N GLY A 146 0.87 -0.99 -0.10
CA GLY A 146 0.23 -2.29 -0.09
C GLY A 146 -0.93 -2.39 0.87
N ASP A 147 -1.59 -3.54 0.85
CA ASP A 147 -2.63 -3.91 1.79
C ASP A 147 -2.54 -5.40 2.13
N ALA A 148 -2.72 -5.70 3.42
CA ALA A 148 -2.84 -7.04 3.96
C ALA A 148 -3.92 -7.03 5.04
N LYS A 149 -5.18 -7.23 4.63
CA LYS A 149 -6.32 -7.22 5.55
C LYS A 149 -6.29 -8.50 6.39
N ARG A 150 -6.21 -8.37 7.71
CA ARG A 150 -6.57 -9.45 8.61
C ARG A 150 -8.07 -9.72 8.50
N HIS A 151 -8.44 -10.98 8.46
CA HIS A 151 -9.83 -11.42 8.32
C HIS A 151 -10.50 -11.04 6.98
N ILE A 152 -9.72 -11.00 5.89
CA ILE A 152 -10.38 -11.23 4.61
C ILE A 152 -10.98 -12.63 4.73
N GLU A 153 -12.31 -12.68 4.76
CA GLU A 153 -12.98 -13.91 4.40
C GLU A 153 -12.33 -14.36 3.10
N THR A 154 -11.89 -15.60 3.04
CA THR A 154 -11.27 -16.22 1.86
C THR A 154 -12.17 -16.13 0.62
N ASN A 155 -13.31 -15.50 0.75
CA ASN A 155 -14.38 -15.35 -0.23
C ASN A 155 -14.22 -14.18 -1.19
N ASP A 156 -13.28 -13.22 -0.96
CA ASP A 156 -13.00 -12.17 -1.94
C ASP A 156 -12.00 -12.69 -2.99
N PRO A 157 -12.43 -12.94 -4.24
CA PRO A 157 -11.55 -13.49 -5.26
C PRO A 157 -10.61 -12.46 -5.88
N LEU A 158 -10.75 -11.16 -5.58
CA LEU A 158 -10.01 -10.07 -6.23
C LEU A 158 -8.71 -9.72 -5.51
N PHE A 159 -8.72 -9.67 -4.17
CA PHE A 159 -7.62 -9.13 -3.39
C PHE A 159 -6.79 -10.22 -2.70
N GLY A 160 -5.47 -10.01 -2.69
CA GLY A 160 -4.50 -10.75 -1.91
C GLY A 160 -3.69 -9.81 -1.02
N HIS A 161 -2.73 -10.36 -0.27
CA HIS A 161 -1.83 -9.59 0.59
C HIS A 161 -0.53 -9.28 -0.14
N ALA A 162 -0.11 -8.03 -0.14
CA ALA A 162 1.18 -7.61 -0.64
C ALA A 162 1.67 -6.33 0.06
N GLY A 163 2.98 -6.21 0.20
CA GLY A 163 3.66 -4.97 0.53
C GLY A 163 4.74 -4.72 -0.51
N THR A 164 4.73 -3.55 -1.14
CA THR A 164 5.73 -3.15 -2.13
C THR A 164 6.57 -1.99 -1.62
N VAL A 165 7.80 -1.90 -2.10
CA VAL A 165 8.70 -0.79 -1.80
C VAL A 165 9.33 -0.29 -3.08
N THR A 166 9.21 1.01 -3.32
CA THR A 166 9.85 1.73 -4.41
C THR A 166 10.93 2.62 -3.83
N ALA A 167 12.17 2.42 -4.24
CA ALA A 167 13.29 3.28 -3.90
C ALA A 167 13.37 4.43 -4.89
N ILE A 168 13.40 5.66 -4.38
CA ILE A 168 13.51 6.89 -5.16
C ILE A 168 14.80 7.59 -4.76
N GLU A 169 15.56 8.05 -5.75
CA GLU A 169 16.78 8.80 -5.51
C GLU A 169 16.89 10.08 -6.34
N TYR A 170 17.61 11.02 -5.80
CA TYR A 170 18.05 12.19 -6.56
C TYR A 170 19.14 11.76 -7.55
N ALA A 171 18.92 12.08 -8.82
CA ALA A 171 19.86 11.81 -9.90
C ALA A 171 19.87 13.00 -10.86
N GLU A 172 20.94 13.77 -10.82
CA GLU A 172 21.09 14.99 -11.65
C GLU A 172 20.98 14.66 -13.12
N GLY A 173 20.20 15.45 -13.85
CA GLY A 173 19.97 15.28 -15.29
C GLY A 173 18.83 14.34 -15.65
N GLU A 174 18.26 13.60 -14.71
CA GLU A 174 17.09 12.74 -14.96
C GLU A 174 15.83 13.58 -15.19
N THR A 175 14.95 13.07 -16.08
CA THR A 175 13.70 13.76 -16.45
C THR A 175 12.72 13.87 -15.30
N GLY A 176 12.78 12.93 -14.34
CA GLY A 176 11.94 12.90 -13.16
C GLY A 176 10.50 12.46 -13.43
N PHE A 177 9.55 13.07 -12.71
CA PHE A 177 8.15 12.64 -12.73
C PHE A 177 7.23 13.79 -13.15
N LYS A 178 6.19 13.45 -13.92
CA LYS A 178 5.07 14.35 -14.23
C LYS A 178 3.80 13.71 -13.71
N CYS A 179 3.06 14.47 -12.92
CA CYS A 179 1.85 14.01 -12.27
C CYS A 179 0.69 14.94 -12.58
N HIS A 180 -0.48 14.35 -12.83
CA HIS A 180 -1.73 15.08 -13.02
C HIS A 180 -2.80 14.48 -12.11
N TYR A 181 -3.46 15.31 -11.33
CA TYR A 181 -4.43 14.88 -10.32
C TYR A 181 -5.79 15.52 -10.53
N GLY A 182 -6.83 14.78 -10.17
CA GLY A 182 -8.19 15.22 -10.05
C GLY A 182 -8.87 14.52 -8.89
N THR A 183 -9.82 15.19 -8.25
CA THR A 183 -10.62 14.64 -7.16
C THR A 183 -12.08 15.01 -7.39
N ASP A 184 -12.95 14.01 -7.38
CA ASP A 184 -14.40 14.17 -7.36
C ASP A 184 -14.96 13.47 -6.12
N GLY A 185 -15.29 14.25 -5.11
CA GLY A 185 -15.86 13.75 -3.86
C GLY A 185 -17.37 13.54 -3.91
N SER A 186 -18.05 13.85 -5.03
CA SER A 186 -19.50 13.68 -5.12
C SER A 186 -19.94 12.21 -5.13
N GLY A 187 -19.05 11.30 -5.55
CA GLY A 187 -19.29 9.86 -5.57
C GLY A 187 -18.65 9.09 -4.40
N TYR A 188 -18.49 9.73 -3.23
CA TYR A 188 -17.77 9.14 -2.08
C TYR A 188 -18.36 7.81 -1.59
N ASP A 189 -19.64 7.58 -1.82
CA ASP A 189 -20.41 6.41 -1.39
C ASP A 189 -20.45 5.27 -2.43
N ALA A 190 -19.88 5.48 -3.61
CA ALA A 190 -19.84 4.45 -4.66
C ALA A 190 -18.99 3.23 -4.27
N ILE A 191 -17.93 3.43 -3.49
CA ILE A 191 -17.12 2.38 -2.85
C ILE A 191 -16.84 2.83 -1.43
N ILE A 192 -17.50 2.24 -0.45
CA ILE A 192 -17.39 2.65 0.95
C ILE A 192 -17.30 1.43 1.88
N ILE A 193 -16.49 1.56 2.93
CA ILE A 193 -16.54 0.72 4.12
C ILE A 193 -17.20 1.58 5.20
N PRO A 194 -18.49 1.39 5.52
CA PRO A 194 -19.25 2.34 6.33
C PRO A 194 -18.85 2.35 7.80
N ASP A 195 -18.35 1.22 8.32
CA ASP A 195 -18.07 1.02 9.73
C ASP A 195 -16.57 1.00 10.04
N GLY A 196 -16.21 1.34 11.28
CA GLY A 196 -14.84 1.33 11.77
C GLY A 196 -14.15 2.69 11.83
N GLY A 197 -14.71 3.71 11.19
CA GLY A 197 -14.23 5.09 11.29
C GLY A 197 -14.95 5.89 12.39
N CYS A 198 -14.55 7.14 12.59
CA CYS A 198 -15.15 8.01 13.60
C CYS A 198 -16.63 8.38 13.33
N ARG A 199 -17.09 8.27 12.08
CA ARG A 199 -18.48 8.54 11.73
C ARG A 199 -19.41 7.40 12.13
N ASN A 200 -18.97 6.15 11.94
CA ASN A 200 -19.64 4.94 12.38
C ASN A 200 -18.64 4.07 13.14
N VAL A 201 -18.68 4.17 14.47
CA VAL A 201 -17.80 3.39 15.34
C VAL A 201 -18.31 1.95 15.39
N VAL A 202 -17.41 0.98 15.22
CA VAL A 202 -17.76 -0.44 15.40
C VAL A 202 -18.30 -0.68 16.80
N ASN A 203 -19.49 -1.25 16.89
CA ASN A 203 -20.16 -1.61 18.12
C ASN A 203 -20.87 -2.97 17.97
N ALA A 204 -21.51 -3.46 19.04
CA ALA A 204 -22.16 -4.77 19.05
C ALA A 204 -23.22 -4.95 17.93
N LYS A 205 -23.89 -3.87 17.53
CA LYS A 205 -24.91 -3.92 16.46
C LYS A 205 -24.32 -4.21 15.06
N CYS A 206 -23.05 -3.90 14.84
CA CYS A 206 -22.38 -4.21 13.58
C CYS A 206 -22.22 -5.74 13.36
N PHE A 207 -22.44 -6.55 14.39
CA PHE A 207 -22.31 -8.01 14.36
C PHE A 207 -23.66 -8.72 14.51
N GLU A 208 -24.76 -7.98 14.63
CA GLU A 208 -26.10 -8.57 14.62
C GLU A 208 -26.43 -8.96 13.15
N PRO A 209 -26.83 -10.23 12.90
CA PRO A 209 -27.26 -10.60 11.57
C PRO A 209 -28.49 -9.77 11.20
N GLU A 210 -28.45 -9.10 10.04
CA GLU A 210 -29.66 -8.51 9.48
C GLU A 210 -30.68 -9.63 9.30
N LEU A 211 -31.77 -9.57 10.05
CA LEU A 211 -32.93 -10.40 9.78
C LEU A 211 -33.52 -9.89 8.46
N VAL A 212 -33.17 -10.56 7.37
CA VAL A 212 -33.82 -10.35 6.07
C VAL A 212 -35.21 -10.98 6.19
N ASP A 213 -36.23 -10.14 6.31
CA ASP A 213 -37.63 -10.54 6.22
C ASP A 213 -37.98 -11.01 4.79
#